data_f6bbfcce20d66bafceceaac42cb81538
#
_entry.id   f6bbfcce20d66bafceceaac42cb81538
#
_cell.length_a   1.000
_cell.length_b   1.000
_cell.length_c   1.000
_cell.angle_alpha   90.00
_cell.angle_beta   90.00
_cell.angle_gamma   90.00
#
_symmetry.space_group_name_H-M   'P 1'
#
loop_
_entity.id
_entity.type
_entity.pdbx_description
1 polymer ?
#
loop_
_entity_poly.entity_id
_entity_poly.type
_entity_poly.pdbx_seq_one_letter_code
_entity_poly.pdbx_strand_id
1 'polypeptide(L)'
;MFGQIDSMRMARELGAHAALRQRVIAANVANADTPGYRAQDLRGFAQTYRDSPAIGLRTTRPDHVSAGDWGSAQGARIDAGGEPAPNGNTVSIEDELVRAAEARREFDLSLSVFQSGMIMLRTAIGRRG
;
A
#
# COMPACT_ATOMS: atom_id res chain seq x y z
N MET A 1 6.66 23.79 -5.09
CA MET A 1 7.65 22.79 -5.46
C MET A 1 7.76 21.67 -4.40
N PHE A 2 7.91 22.00 -3.14
CA PHE A 2 8.00 20.99 -2.07
C PHE A 2 6.71 20.18 -1.90
N GLY A 3 5.53 20.80 -2.02
CA GLY A 3 4.26 20.10 -1.91
C GLY A 3 4.03 19.06 -3.01
N GLN A 4 4.57 19.26 -4.20
CA GLN A 4 4.48 18.30 -5.30
C GLN A 4 5.38 17.09 -5.08
N ILE A 5 6.58 17.31 -4.54
CA ILE A 5 7.50 16.22 -4.19
C ILE A 5 6.89 15.35 -3.09
N ASP A 6 6.25 15.96 -2.09
CA ASP A 6 5.57 15.24 -1.03
C ASP A 6 4.37 14.45 -1.56
N SER A 7 3.60 15.03 -2.48
CA SER A 7 2.49 14.34 -3.14
C SER A 7 2.96 13.14 -3.96
N MET A 8 4.08 13.28 -4.66
CA MET A 8 4.67 12.19 -5.44
C MET A 8 5.20 11.09 -4.54
N ARG A 9 5.78 11.44 -3.39
CA ARG A 9 6.24 10.45 -2.39
C ARG A 9 5.05 9.69 -1.83
N MET A 10 4.01 10.41 -1.42
CA MET A 10 2.77 9.79 -0.92
C MET A 10 2.14 8.89 -1.98
N ALA A 11 2.11 9.31 -3.25
CA ALA A 11 1.62 8.50 -4.35
C ALA A 11 2.43 7.21 -4.52
N ARG A 12 3.75 7.30 -4.42
CA ARG A 12 4.62 6.12 -4.50
C ARG A 12 4.34 5.14 -3.36
N GLU A 13 4.17 5.64 -2.16
CA GLU A 13 3.87 4.81 -1.00
C GLU A 13 2.47 4.19 -1.10
N LEU A 14 1.50 4.93 -1.62
CA LEU A 14 0.16 4.39 -1.89
C LEU A 14 0.22 3.26 -2.92
N GLY A 15 0.99 3.44 -3.98
CA GLY A 15 1.18 2.41 -5.01
C GLY A 15 1.85 1.15 -4.43
N ALA A 16 2.86 1.32 -3.60
CA ALA A 16 3.53 0.20 -2.93
C ALA A 16 2.57 -0.53 -1.97
N HIS A 17 1.77 0.19 -1.21
CA HIS A 17 0.76 -0.36 -0.32
C HIS A 17 -0.29 -1.15 -1.11
N ALA A 18 -0.79 -0.59 -2.21
CA ALA A 18 -1.77 -1.25 -3.07
C ALA A 18 -1.19 -2.53 -3.69
N ALA A 19 0.06 -2.52 -4.12
CA ALA A 19 0.73 -3.69 -4.66
C ALA A 19 0.89 -4.80 -3.60
N LEU A 20 1.24 -4.43 -2.38
CA LEU A 20 1.33 -5.38 -1.27
C LEU A 20 -0.04 -5.94 -0.90
N ARG A 21 -1.07 -5.12 -0.91
CA ARG A 21 -2.46 -5.55 -0.67
C ARG A 21 -2.90 -6.57 -1.72
N GLN A 22 -2.55 -6.37 -2.99
CA GLN A 22 -2.80 -7.34 -4.05
C GLN A 22 -2.17 -8.71 -3.77
N ARG A 23 -0.96 -8.72 -3.22
CA ARG A 23 -0.28 -9.98 -2.82
C ARG A 23 -1.02 -10.68 -1.68
N VAL A 24 -1.49 -9.93 -0.70
CA VAL A 24 -2.26 -10.48 0.41
C VAL A 24 -3.57 -11.09 -0.08
N ILE A 25 -4.27 -10.39 -0.98
CA ILE A 25 -5.50 -10.88 -1.61
C ILE A 25 -5.22 -12.17 -2.40
N ALA A 26 -4.15 -12.19 -3.18
CA ALA A 26 -3.76 -13.38 -3.94
C ALA A 26 -3.48 -14.59 -3.02
N ALA A 27 -2.84 -14.35 -1.88
CA ALA A 27 -2.60 -15.39 -0.89
C ALA A 27 -3.90 -15.90 -0.27
N ASN A 28 -4.85 -15.01 0.03
CA ASN A 28 -6.17 -15.40 0.52
C ASN A 28 -6.91 -16.28 -0.50
N VAL A 29 -6.94 -15.85 -1.76
CA VAL A 29 -7.59 -16.62 -2.82
C VAL A 29 -6.93 -17.99 -3.00
N ALA A 30 -5.61 -18.05 -2.97
CA ALA A 30 -4.87 -19.30 -3.10
C ALA A 30 -5.17 -20.27 -1.95
N ASN A 31 -5.53 -19.76 -0.77
CA ASN A 31 -5.84 -20.54 0.42
C ASN A 31 -7.35 -20.61 0.73
N ALA A 32 -8.21 -20.34 -0.25
CA ALA A 32 -9.65 -20.33 -0.05
C ALA A 32 -10.21 -21.70 0.36
N ASP A 33 -9.52 -22.78 0.01
CA ASP A 33 -9.90 -24.15 0.36
C ASP A 33 -9.04 -24.75 1.50
N THR A 34 -8.11 -23.99 2.07
CA THR A 34 -7.26 -24.45 3.13
C THR A 34 -8.02 -24.44 4.46
N PRO A 35 -8.19 -25.61 5.13
CA PRO A 35 -8.90 -25.65 6.41
C PRO A 35 -8.23 -24.76 7.47
N GLY A 36 -9.06 -24.00 8.20
CA GLY A 36 -8.59 -23.14 9.28
C GLY A 36 -7.86 -21.89 8.85
N TYR A 37 -7.73 -21.62 7.55
CA TYR A 37 -7.07 -20.42 7.05
C TYR A 37 -7.93 -19.19 7.35
N ARG A 38 -7.29 -18.16 7.89
CA ARG A 38 -7.95 -16.87 8.17
C ARG A 38 -7.51 -15.83 7.16
N ALA A 39 -8.50 -15.22 6.49
CA ALA A 39 -8.25 -14.17 5.54
C ALA A 39 -7.53 -12.99 6.19
N GLN A 40 -6.54 -12.45 5.52
CA GLN A 40 -5.75 -11.30 5.96
C GLN A 40 -5.98 -10.11 5.06
N ASP A 41 -5.78 -8.93 5.61
CA ASP A 41 -5.74 -7.68 4.85
C ASP A 41 -4.62 -6.80 5.42
N LEU A 42 -4.40 -5.65 4.81
CA LEU A 42 -3.51 -4.63 5.34
C LEU A 42 -4.32 -3.54 6.05
N ARG A 43 -3.69 -2.90 7.03
CA ARG A 43 -4.24 -1.67 7.60
C ARG A 43 -4.40 -0.64 6.48
N GLY A 44 -5.44 0.19 6.58
CA GLY A 44 -5.70 1.23 5.59
C GLY A 44 -4.49 2.14 5.39
N PHE A 45 -4.23 2.55 4.15
CA PHE A 45 -3.07 3.38 3.82
C PHE A 45 -3.05 4.69 4.63
N ALA A 46 -4.18 5.36 4.74
CA ALA A 46 -4.26 6.63 5.46
C ALA A 46 -3.84 6.49 6.93
N GLN A 47 -4.22 5.40 7.58
CA GLN A 47 -3.84 5.12 8.95
C GLN A 47 -2.36 4.77 9.05
N THR A 48 -1.89 3.88 8.18
CA THR A 48 -0.48 3.49 8.12
C THR A 48 0.42 4.70 7.87
N TYR A 49 0.00 5.58 6.98
CA TYR A 49 0.75 6.79 6.64
C TYR A 49 0.82 7.78 7.80
N ARG A 50 -0.27 7.92 8.57
CA ARG A 50 -0.30 8.79 9.76
C ARG A 50 0.57 8.26 10.89
N ASP A 51 0.55 6.94 11.08
CA ASP A 51 1.28 6.27 12.15
C ASP A 51 2.76 6.08 11.79
N SER A 52 3.10 6.22 10.53
CA SER A 52 4.49 6.21 10.10
C SER A 52 5.20 7.42 10.69
N PRO A 53 6.30 7.23 11.42
CA PRO A 53 7.03 8.36 11.97
C PRO A 53 7.34 9.30 10.83
N ALA A 54 6.89 10.54 10.99
CA ALA A 54 7.12 11.59 10.01
C ALA A 54 8.56 11.53 9.56
N ILE A 55 8.74 11.34 8.32
CA ILE A 55 9.99 11.11 7.65
C ILE A 55 10.81 12.39 7.68
N GLY A 56 11.09 12.81 8.86
CA GLY A 56 11.98 13.90 9.15
C GLY A 56 13.38 13.41 9.55
N LEU A 57 13.55 12.12 9.62
CA LEU A 57 14.85 11.56 9.89
C LEU A 57 15.68 11.59 8.61
N ARG A 58 16.22 12.74 8.35
CA ARG A 58 17.43 12.84 7.53
C ARG A 58 18.47 11.96 8.21
N THR A 59 18.58 10.75 7.75
CA THR A 59 19.69 9.90 8.16
C THR A 59 20.94 10.42 7.48
N THR A 60 21.70 11.15 8.22
CA THR A 60 23.01 11.64 7.78
C THR A 60 24.07 10.53 7.83
N ARG A 61 23.69 9.32 8.26
CA ARG A 61 24.60 8.17 8.34
C ARG A 61 23.95 6.95 7.69
N PRO A 62 24.68 6.25 6.80
CA PRO A 62 24.14 5.09 6.10
C PRO A 62 23.75 3.91 7.01
N ASP A 63 24.21 3.91 8.26
CA ASP A 63 23.96 2.80 9.19
C ASP A 63 22.64 2.91 9.97
N HIS A 64 21.85 3.99 9.78
CA HIS A 64 20.68 4.26 10.60
C HIS A 64 19.33 3.93 9.94
N VAL A 65 19.30 3.55 8.70
CA VAL A 65 18.08 3.08 8.05
C VAL A 65 18.25 1.63 7.73
N SER A 66 17.80 0.79 8.64
CA SER A 66 17.56 -0.58 8.23
C SER A 66 16.40 -0.57 7.22
N ALA A 67 16.65 -1.04 6.02
CA ALA A 67 15.63 -1.23 4.99
C ALA A 67 14.46 -2.12 5.47
N GLY A 68 14.58 -2.70 6.66
CA GLY A 68 13.55 -3.50 7.30
C GLY A 68 12.42 -2.70 7.93
N ASP A 69 12.67 -1.46 8.37
CA ASP A 69 11.63 -0.68 9.05
C ASP A 69 10.57 -0.10 8.11
N TRP A 70 10.91 0.12 6.86
CA TRP A 70 9.96 0.57 5.86
C TRP A 70 8.96 -0.52 5.47
N GLY A 71 9.38 -1.76 5.54
CA GLY A 71 8.51 -2.90 5.26
C GLY A 71 7.55 -3.21 6.41
N SER A 72 7.91 -2.89 7.65
CA SER A 72 7.13 -3.28 8.81
C SER A 72 5.87 -2.43 9.01
N ALA A 73 5.95 -1.12 8.79
CA ALA A 73 4.80 -0.24 8.93
C ALA A 73 3.81 -0.39 7.77
N GLN A 74 4.33 -0.59 6.56
CA GLN A 74 3.50 -0.80 5.37
C GLN A 74 2.97 -2.23 5.25
N GLY A 75 3.60 -3.17 5.94
CA GLY A 75 3.29 -4.58 5.85
C GLY A 75 2.49 -5.16 7.01
N ALA A 76 1.98 -4.32 7.93
CA ALA A 76 1.19 -4.79 9.05
C ALA A 76 -0.10 -5.46 8.55
N ARG A 77 -0.11 -6.80 8.61
CA ARG A 77 -1.28 -7.58 8.25
C ARG A 77 -2.23 -7.66 9.43
N ILE A 78 -3.50 -7.54 9.14
CA ILE A 78 -4.58 -7.68 10.11
C ILE A 78 -5.51 -8.79 9.68
N ASP A 79 -6.26 -9.34 10.61
CA ASP A 79 -7.33 -10.27 10.30
C ASP A 79 -8.42 -9.49 9.53
N ALA A 80 -8.78 -9.99 8.38
CA ALA A 80 -9.78 -9.33 7.53
C ALA A 80 -11.20 -9.50 8.09
N GLY A 81 -11.39 -10.35 9.07
CA GLY A 81 -12.70 -10.75 9.55
C GLY A 81 -13.39 -11.67 8.57
N GLY A 82 -14.60 -12.01 8.85
CA GLY A 82 -15.42 -12.89 8.03
C GLY A 82 -15.96 -14.08 8.84
N GLU A 83 -17.08 -14.59 8.41
CA GLU A 83 -17.66 -15.76 9.05
C GLU A 83 -16.91 -17.00 8.60
N PRO A 84 -16.47 -17.84 9.55
CA PRO A 84 -15.79 -19.07 9.20
C PRO A 84 -16.74 -20.06 8.55
N ALA A 85 -16.28 -20.68 7.47
CA ALA A 85 -16.93 -21.86 6.91
C ALA A 85 -16.83 -23.04 7.88
N PRO A 86 -17.55 -24.15 7.65
CA PRO A 86 -17.51 -25.31 8.52
C PRO A 86 -16.09 -25.86 8.78
N ASN A 87 -15.17 -25.67 7.84
CA ASN A 87 -13.75 -26.05 7.98
C ASN A 87 -12.89 -25.00 8.70
N GLY A 88 -13.50 -23.89 9.16
CA GLY A 88 -12.79 -22.80 9.83
C GLY A 88 -12.14 -21.77 8.90
N ASN A 89 -12.28 -21.90 7.58
CA ASN A 89 -11.75 -20.96 6.61
C ASN A 89 -12.62 -19.69 6.57
N THR A 90 -12.00 -18.50 6.65
CA THR A 90 -12.71 -17.22 6.65
C THR A 90 -12.60 -16.46 5.33
N VAL A 91 -12.01 -17.07 4.28
CA VAL A 91 -11.88 -16.43 2.97
C VAL A 91 -13.23 -16.44 2.25
N SER A 92 -13.69 -15.26 1.84
CA SER A 92 -14.83 -15.08 0.94
C SER A 92 -14.32 -14.55 -0.40
N ILE A 93 -14.54 -15.29 -1.46
CA ILE A 93 -14.10 -14.90 -2.82
C ILE A 93 -14.75 -13.58 -3.24
N GLU A 94 -16.01 -13.37 -2.90
CA GLU A 94 -16.71 -12.11 -3.21
C GLU A 94 -16.04 -10.93 -2.52
N ASP A 95 -15.69 -11.06 -1.24
CA ASP A 95 -15.00 -10.02 -0.49
C ASP A 95 -13.60 -9.75 -1.05
N GLU A 96 -12.88 -10.81 -1.44
CA GLU A 96 -11.57 -10.67 -2.04
C GLU A 96 -11.63 -9.96 -3.40
N LEU A 97 -12.67 -10.20 -4.19
CA LEU A 97 -12.88 -9.48 -5.45
C LEU A 97 -13.12 -7.98 -5.22
N VAL A 98 -13.91 -7.63 -4.22
CA VAL A 98 -14.14 -6.22 -3.84
C VAL A 98 -12.83 -5.57 -3.39
N ARG A 99 -12.05 -6.25 -2.54
CA ARG A 99 -10.75 -5.75 -2.08
C ARG A 99 -9.76 -5.60 -3.24
N ALA A 100 -9.77 -6.53 -4.17
CA ALA A 100 -8.92 -6.46 -5.36
C ALA A 100 -9.26 -5.24 -6.22
N ALA A 101 -10.54 -4.94 -6.41
CA ALA A 101 -10.99 -3.77 -7.13
C ALA A 101 -10.59 -2.47 -6.42
N GLU A 102 -10.70 -2.42 -5.10
CA GLU A 102 -10.25 -1.28 -4.29
C GLU A 102 -8.74 -1.07 -4.42
N ALA A 103 -7.95 -2.13 -4.29
CA ALA A 103 -6.50 -2.07 -4.39
C ALA A 103 -6.05 -1.61 -5.79
N ARG A 104 -6.73 -2.07 -6.82
CA ARG A 104 -6.46 -1.63 -8.19
C ARG A 104 -6.77 -0.15 -8.38
N ARG A 105 -7.89 0.32 -7.83
CA ARG A 105 -8.27 1.74 -7.88
C ARG A 105 -7.24 2.61 -7.17
N GLU A 106 -6.76 2.18 -6.01
CA GLU A 106 -5.72 2.88 -5.27
C GLU A 106 -4.41 2.94 -6.07
N PHE A 107 -4.05 1.85 -6.72
CA PHE A 107 -2.86 1.79 -7.57
C PHE A 107 -2.97 2.73 -8.77
N ASP A 108 -4.11 2.71 -9.47
CA ASP A 108 -4.35 3.59 -10.62
C ASP A 108 -4.34 5.06 -10.19
N LEU A 109 -4.90 5.37 -9.02
CA LEU A 109 -4.85 6.72 -8.45
C LEU A 109 -3.40 7.14 -8.18
N SER A 110 -2.60 6.24 -7.61
CA SER A 110 -1.19 6.52 -7.34
C SER A 110 -0.40 6.84 -8.61
N LEU A 111 -0.65 6.09 -9.68
CA LEU A 111 -0.03 6.34 -10.98
C LEU A 111 -0.45 7.70 -11.55
N SER A 112 -1.73 8.03 -11.46
CA SER A 112 -2.26 9.30 -11.96
C SER A 112 -1.64 10.50 -11.24
N VAL A 113 -1.54 10.44 -9.92
CA VAL A 113 -0.92 11.49 -9.11
C VAL A 113 0.57 11.62 -9.44
N PHE A 114 1.27 10.50 -9.56
CA PHE A 114 2.70 10.49 -9.90
C PHE A 114 2.94 11.09 -11.29
N GLN A 115 2.17 10.70 -12.29
CA GLN A 115 2.27 11.22 -13.65
C GLN A 115 1.99 12.73 -13.71
N SER A 116 0.96 13.18 -12.99
CA SER A 116 0.64 14.61 -12.90
C SER A 116 1.79 15.40 -12.28
N GLY A 117 2.39 14.88 -11.23
CA GLY A 117 3.57 15.46 -10.59
C GLY A 117 4.75 15.55 -11.53
N MET A 118 5.01 14.51 -12.31
CA MET A 118 6.08 14.51 -13.31
C MET A 118 5.85 15.54 -14.42
N ILE A 119 4.62 15.69 -14.90
CA ILE A 119 4.28 16.68 -15.92
C ILE A 119 4.51 18.09 -15.37
N MET A 120 4.08 18.35 -14.14
CA MET A 120 4.29 19.66 -13.50
C MET A 120 5.78 19.98 -13.33
N LEU A 121 6.58 19.00 -12.93
CA LEU A 121 8.03 19.18 -12.81
C LEU A 121 8.69 19.48 -14.16
N ARG A 122 8.31 18.76 -15.21
CA ARG A 122 8.82 19.01 -16.56
C ARG A 122 8.46 20.41 -17.04
N THR A 123 7.23 20.84 -16.79
CA THR A 123 6.78 22.18 -17.15
C THR A 123 7.58 23.25 -16.41
N ALA A 124 7.83 23.05 -15.12
CA ALA A 124 8.61 23.98 -14.31
C ALA A 124 10.07 24.06 -14.78
N ILE A 125 10.68 22.94 -15.15
CA ILE A 125 12.05 22.88 -15.68
C ILE A 125 12.12 23.49 -17.08
N GLY A 126 11.14 23.18 -17.95
CA GLY A 126 11.09 23.70 -19.32
C GLY A 126 10.90 25.21 -19.42
N ARG A 127 10.35 25.86 -18.40
CA ARG A 127 10.17 27.31 -18.34
C ARG A 127 11.48 28.07 -18.03
N ARG A 128 12.50 27.37 -17.61
CA ARG A 128 13.80 27.97 -17.26
C ARG A 128 14.84 27.91 -18.38
N GLY A 129 14.45 27.28 -19.49
CA GLY A 129 15.33 27.14 -20.66
C GLY A 129 15.16 28.26 -21.71
#